data_2317a53251def88eadf4fc4c1e114a0d
#
_entry.id   2317a53251def88eadf4fc4c1e114a0d
#
_cell.length_a   1.000
_cell.length_b   1.000
_cell.length_c   1.000
_cell.angle_alpha   90.00
_cell.angle_beta   90.00
_cell.angle_gamma   90.00
#
_symmetry.space_group_name_H-M   'P 1'
#
loop_
_entity.id
_entity.type
_entity.pdbx_description
1 polymer ?
#
loop_
_entity_poly.entity_id
_entity_poly.type
_entity_poly.pdbx_seq_one_letter_code
_entity_poly.pdbx_strand_id
1 'polypeptide(L)'
;GCNHCYALEPYIARWKREIPSDVTFIKSPATWNEMLKTHANIYFTAKALGIEQQFVPAAFNTIQNEGRMLTGNTELEYYFRGFDIDRDKYKAVSTSFGVRNAVDQADKRMKQWKVTGVPTLIVNGKYKVSASRAVRTDQLFDVVDFLVEKERN
;
A
#
# COMPACT_ATOMS: atom_id res chain seq x y z
N GLY A 1 1.49 3.37 -9.24
CA GLY A 1 2.09 4.57 -9.68
C GLY A 1 1.57 5.89 -9.11
N CYS A 2 1.30 5.98 -7.81
CA CYS A 2 0.78 7.21 -7.22
C CYS A 2 1.92 8.06 -6.64
N ASN A 3 2.18 9.23 -7.26
CA ASN A 3 3.22 10.18 -6.81
C ASN A 3 3.00 10.64 -5.37
N HIS A 4 1.75 10.95 -5.02
CA HIS A 4 1.40 11.43 -3.67
C HIS A 4 1.54 10.31 -2.64
N CYS A 5 1.27 9.08 -3.02
CA CYS A 5 1.48 7.92 -2.15
C CYS A 5 2.97 7.69 -1.90
N TYR A 6 3.79 7.82 -2.92
CA TYR A 6 5.24 7.74 -2.80
C TYR A 6 5.77 8.82 -1.84
N ALA A 7 5.31 10.07 -2.03
CA ALA A 7 5.70 11.18 -1.18
C ALA A 7 5.29 10.98 0.29
N LEU A 8 4.25 10.19 0.55
CA LEU A 8 3.77 9.92 1.90
C LEU A 8 4.61 8.87 2.63
N GLU A 9 5.34 8.00 1.91
CA GLU A 9 6.07 6.88 2.51
C GLU A 9 7.04 7.28 3.65
N PRO A 10 7.84 8.36 3.53
CA PRO A 10 8.71 8.77 4.64
C PRO A 10 7.93 9.16 5.90
N TYR A 11 6.75 9.77 5.73
CA TYR A 11 5.90 10.15 6.86
C TYR A 11 5.28 8.93 7.53
N ILE A 12 4.87 7.93 6.74
CA ILE A 12 4.38 6.65 7.24
C ILE A 12 5.47 5.97 8.07
N ALA A 13 6.68 5.88 7.54
CA ALA A 13 7.80 5.22 8.20
C ALA A 13 8.11 5.86 9.55
N ARG A 14 8.12 7.19 9.59
CA ARG A 14 8.35 7.94 10.83
C ARG A 14 7.22 7.73 11.83
N TRP A 15 5.97 7.84 11.39
CA TRP A 15 4.80 7.67 12.25
C TRP A 15 4.72 6.26 12.82
N LYS A 16 5.01 5.24 12.03
CA LYS A 16 5.00 3.83 12.48
C LYS A 16 6.01 3.54 13.58
N ARG A 17 7.11 4.29 13.66
CA ARG A 17 8.09 4.11 14.74
C ARG A 17 7.55 4.56 16.10
N GLU A 18 6.58 5.46 16.11
CA GLU A 18 5.99 6.05 17.30
C GLU A 18 4.55 5.61 17.54
N ILE A 19 4.04 4.66 16.72
CA ILE A 19 2.65 4.21 16.80
C ILE A 19 2.38 3.58 18.16
N PRO A 20 1.27 3.98 18.86
CA PRO A 20 0.89 3.36 20.13
C PRO A 20 0.56 1.88 19.97
N SER A 21 0.76 1.10 21.03
CA SER A 21 0.56 -0.34 21.02
C SER A 21 -0.90 -0.76 20.77
N ASP A 22 -1.86 0.12 21.05
CA ASP A 22 -3.28 -0.13 20.82
C ASP A 22 -3.77 0.26 19.41
N VAL A 23 -2.85 0.72 18.55
CA VAL A 23 -3.16 1.10 17.17
C VAL A 23 -2.56 0.11 16.19
N THR A 24 -3.36 -0.40 15.29
CA THR A 24 -2.92 -1.28 14.19
C THR A 24 -2.95 -0.49 12.89
N PHE A 25 -1.83 -0.46 12.19
CA PHE A 25 -1.73 0.18 10.88
C PHE A 25 -1.75 -0.86 9.77
N ILE A 26 -2.66 -0.66 8.79
CA ILE A 26 -2.82 -1.58 7.66
C ILE A 26 -2.71 -0.77 6.36
N LYS A 27 -1.81 -1.17 5.46
CA LYS A 27 -1.78 -0.65 4.10
C LYS A 27 -2.77 -1.44 3.24
N SER A 28 -3.54 -0.71 2.43
CA SER A 28 -4.52 -1.32 1.54
C SER A 28 -4.41 -0.69 0.15
N PRO A 29 -3.90 -1.42 -0.84
CA PRO A 29 -3.75 -0.89 -2.20
C PRO A 29 -5.11 -0.56 -2.84
N ALA A 30 -5.15 0.48 -3.68
CA ALA A 30 -6.30 0.78 -4.52
C ALA A 30 -6.37 -0.20 -5.69
N THR A 31 -7.60 -0.47 -6.16
CA THR A 31 -7.87 -1.52 -7.15
C THR A 31 -8.85 -1.09 -8.24
N TRP A 32 -8.87 0.20 -8.60
CA TRP A 32 -9.86 0.74 -9.55
C TRP A 32 -9.76 0.20 -10.97
N ASN A 33 -8.60 -0.25 -11.38
CA ASN A 33 -8.36 -0.76 -12.73
C ASN A 33 -7.40 -1.94 -12.72
N GLU A 34 -7.19 -2.58 -13.87
CA GLU A 34 -6.34 -3.77 -13.97
C GLU A 34 -4.88 -3.52 -13.59
N MET A 35 -4.34 -2.35 -13.94
CA MET A 35 -2.97 -2.00 -13.54
C MET A 35 -2.85 -1.93 -12.02
N LEU A 36 -3.78 -1.28 -11.35
CA LEU A 36 -3.78 -1.16 -9.89
C LEU A 36 -4.02 -2.50 -9.21
N LYS A 37 -4.85 -3.37 -9.80
CA LYS A 37 -5.03 -4.74 -9.30
C LYS A 37 -3.74 -5.54 -9.40
N THR A 38 -2.99 -5.39 -10.50
CA THR A 38 -1.67 -6.00 -10.64
C THR A 38 -0.72 -5.48 -9.56
N HIS A 39 -0.69 -4.18 -9.32
CA HIS A 39 0.13 -3.58 -8.27
C HIS A 39 -0.29 -4.05 -6.87
N ALA A 40 -1.59 -4.20 -6.61
CA ALA A 40 -2.08 -4.79 -5.38
C ALA A 40 -1.59 -6.24 -5.21
N ASN A 41 -1.65 -7.02 -6.28
CA ASN A 41 -1.18 -8.41 -6.27
C ASN A 41 0.31 -8.48 -5.91
N ILE A 42 1.17 -7.69 -6.57
CA ILE A 42 2.61 -7.74 -6.29
C ILE A 42 2.95 -7.21 -4.90
N TYR A 43 2.18 -6.26 -4.38
CA TYR A 43 2.31 -5.81 -3.00
C TYR A 43 2.07 -6.96 -2.01
N PHE A 44 0.93 -7.65 -2.16
CA PHE A 44 0.60 -8.77 -1.28
C PHE A 44 1.51 -9.98 -1.48
N THR A 45 2.00 -10.19 -2.71
CA THR A 45 3.00 -11.22 -3.00
C THR A 45 4.29 -10.93 -2.24
N ALA A 46 4.79 -9.69 -2.31
CA ALA A 46 5.98 -9.28 -1.58
C ALA A 46 5.80 -9.42 -0.07
N LYS A 47 4.62 -9.05 0.43
CA LYS A 47 4.29 -9.18 1.85
C LYS A 47 4.29 -10.65 2.29
N ALA A 48 3.67 -11.54 1.51
CA ALA A 48 3.62 -12.97 1.78
C ALA A 48 5.02 -13.60 1.74
N LEU A 49 5.91 -13.09 0.88
CA LEU A 49 7.30 -13.55 0.77
C LEU A 49 8.24 -12.94 1.82
N GLY A 50 7.74 -12.03 2.65
CA GLY A 50 8.54 -11.39 3.70
C GLY A 50 9.52 -10.33 3.20
N ILE A 51 9.35 -9.82 1.99
CA ILE A 51 10.26 -8.83 1.38
C ILE A 51 9.62 -7.44 1.24
N GLU A 52 8.51 -7.19 1.92
CA GLU A 52 7.77 -5.92 1.80
C GLU A 52 8.66 -4.70 2.01
N GLN A 53 9.53 -4.72 3.03
CA GLN A 53 10.36 -3.57 3.38
C GLN A 53 11.35 -3.18 2.29
N GLN A 54 11.92 -4.16 1.60
CA GLN A 54 12.85 -3.92 0.49
C GLN A 54 12.09 -3.63 -0.80
N PHE A 55 11.00 -4.35 -1.03
CA PHE A 55 10.25 -4.34 -2.28
C PHE A 55 9.50 -3.02 -2.50
N VAL A 56 8.77 -2.53 -1.49
CA VAL A 56 7.89 -1.36 -1.67
C VAL A 56 8.66 -0.11 -2.08
N PRO A 57 9.75 0.30 -1.40
CA PRO A 57 10.51 1.46 -1.85
C PRO A 57 11.12 1.26 -3.24
N ALA A 58 11.62 0.07 -3.54
CA ALA A 58 12.22 -0.24 -4.84
C ALA A 58 11.18 -0.17 -5.95
N ALA A 59 9.99 -0.73 -5.75
CA ALA A 59 8.91 -0.71 -6.73
C ALA A 59 8.42 0.72 -7.00
N PHE A 60 8.24 1.53 -5.97
CA PHE A 60 7.92 2.95 -6.15
C PHE A 60 9.00 3.67 -6.95
N ASN A 61 10.26 3.46 -6.63
CA ASN A 61 11.36 4.07 -7.38
C ASN A 61 11.36 3.64 -8.85
N THR A 62 11.16 2.37 -9.12
CA THR A 62 11.11 1.82 -10.47
C THR A 62 9.99 2.46 -11.29
N ILE A 63 8.80 2.55 -10.70
CA ILE A 63 7.63 3.15 -11.38
C ILE A 63 7.81 4.66 -11.56
N GLN A 64 8.19 5.37 -10.50
CA GLN A 64 8.19 6.84 -10.48
C GLN A 64 9.42 7.43 -11.19
N ASN A 65 10.59 6.84 -11.02
CA ASN A 65 11.84 7.42 -11.50
C ASN A 65 12.39 6.73 -12.75
N GLU A 66 12.11 5.44 -12.93
CA GLU A 66 12.60 4.69 -14.11
C GLU A 66 11.53 4.54 -15.18
N GLY A 67 10.28 4.91 -14.90
CA GLY A 67 9.19 4.85 -15.87
C GLY A 67 8.73 3.45 -16.25
N ARG A 68 9.10 2.43 -15.47
CA ARG A 68 8.67 1.04 -15.71
C ARG A 68 7.40 0.76 -14.92
N MET A 69 6.36 0.31 -15.60
CA MET A 69 5.03 0.19 -14.98
C MET A 69 4.85 -1.07 -14.13
N LEU A 70 5.72 -2.07 -14.25
CA LEU A 70 5.65 -3.34 -13.50
C LEU A 70 4.29 -4.02 -13.63
N THR A 71 3.86 -4.28 -14.86
CA THR A 71 2.55 -4.88 -15.15
C THR A 71 2.62 -6.18 -15.93
N GLY A 72 3.71 -6.44 -16.66
CA GLY A 72 3.87 -7.63 -17.48
C GLY A 72 4.33 -8.84 -16.67
N ASN A 73 3.81 -10.03 -16.98
CA ASN A 73 4.17 -11.25 -16.26
C ASN A 73 5.67 -11.54 -16.32
N THR A 74 6.27 -11.48 -17.52
CA THR A 74 7.71 -11.72 -17.70
C THR A 74 8.54 -10.70 -16.95
N GLU A 75 8.16 -9.42 -17.02
CA GLU A 75 8.82 -8.35 -16.30
C GLU A 75 8.78 -8.58 -14.80
N LEU A 76 7.62 -8.98 -14.27
CA LEU A 76 7.46 -9.21 -12.83
C LEU A 76 8.25 -10.42 -12.34
N GLU A 77 8.27 -11.51 -13.11
CA GLU A 77 9.12 -12.67 -12.78
C GLU A 77 10.58 -12.25 -12.65
N TYR A 78 11.06 -11.45 -13.61
CA TYR A 78 12.43 -10.95 -13.63
C TYR A 78 12.68 -9.98 -12.47
N TYR A 79 11.72 -9.12 -12.18
CA TYR A 79 11.82 -8.12 -11.11
C TYR A 79 11.95 -8.79 -9.74
N PHE A 80 11.12 -9.81 -9.47
CA PHE A 80 11.20 -10.55 -8.20
C PHE A 80 12.50 -11.34 -8.06
N ARG A 81 13.11 -11.75 -9.17
CA ARG A 81 14.42 -12.41 -9.14
C ARG A 81 15.49 -11.50 -8.52
N GLY A 82 15.39 -10.21 -8.71
CA GLY A 82 16.28 -9.23 -8.07
C GLY A 82 16.21 -9.23 -6.54
N PHE A 83 15.19 -9.84 -5.96
CA PHE A 83 15.03 -10.02 -4.52
C PHE A 83 15.25 -11.47 -4.08
N ASP A 84 15.97 -12.25 -4.88
CA ASP A 84 16.24 -13.68 -4.63
C ASP A 84 14.99 -14.57 -4.61
N ILE A 85 13.93 -14.15 -5.30
CA ILE A 85 12.71 -14.94 -5.49
C ILE A 85 12.73 -15.54 -6.89
N ASP A 86 12.83 -16.87 -7.00
CA ASP A 86 12.83 -17.51 -8.30
C ASP A 86 11.42 -17.50 -8.93
N ARG A 87 11.37 -17.81 -10.24
CA ARG A 87 10.17 -17.80 -11.03
C ARG A 87 9.06 -18.68 -10.46
N ASP A 88 9.41 -19.90 -10.04
CA ASP A 88 8.43 -20.86 -9.54
C ASP A 88 7.85 -20.40 -8.20
N LYS A 89 8.68 -19.86 -7.33
CA LYS A 89 8.25 -19.30 -6.06
C LYS A 89 7.34 -18.09 -6.27
N TYR A 90 7.74 -17.18 -7.16
CA TYR A 90 6.92 -16.02 -7.50
C TYR A 90 5.54 -16.45 -8.02
N LYS A 91 5.50 -17.40 -8.99
CA LYS A 91 4.24 -17.87 -9.55
C LYS A 91 3.37 -18.53 -8.50
N ALA A 92 3.94 -19.39 -7.66
CA ALA A 92 3.21 -20.09 -6.62
C ALA A 92 2.53 -19.11 -5.64
N VAL A 93 3.25 -18.07 -5.22
CA VAL A 93 2.72 -17.10 -4.25
C VAL A 93 1.78 -16.12 -4.91
N SER A 94 2.12 -15.56 -6.08
CA SER A 94 1.30 -14.54 -6.75
C SER A 94 -0.06 -15.07 -7.20
N THR A 95 -0.18 -16.37 -7.44
CA THR A 95 -1.45 -17.03 -7.82
C THR A 95 -2.11 -17.75 -6.65
N SER A 96 -1.55 -17.65 -5.45
CA SER A 96 -2.09 -18.33 -4.27
C SER A 96 -3.46 -17.77 -3.86
N PHE A 97 -4.24 -18.60 -3.18
CA PHE A 97 -5.51 -18.17 -2.60
C PHE A 97 -5.32 -17.00 -1.64
N GLY A 98 -4.28 -17.04 -0.79
CA GLY A 98 -4.02 -15.98 0.18
C GLY A 98 -3.82 -14.62 -0.47
N VAL A 99 -3.03 -14.54 -1.54
CA VAL A 99 -2.79 -13.28 -2.25
C VAL A 99 -4.05 -12.82 -2.99
N ARG A 100 -4.74 -13.71 -3.69
CA ARG A 100 -6.00 -13.37 -4.36
C ARG A 100 -7.05 -12.84 -3.38
N ASN A 101 -7.18 -13.52 -2.25
CA ASN A 101 -8.12 -13.10 -1.20
C ASN A 101 -7.73 -11.72 -0.64
N ALA A 102 -6.44 -11.46 -0.44
CA ALA A 102 -5.97 -10.16 0.05
C ALA A 102 -6.32 -9.03 -0.92
N VAL A 103 -6.17 -9.26 -2.24
CA VAL A 103 -6.57 -8.28 -3.27
C VAL A 103 -8.08 -8.05 -3.22
N ASP A 104 -8.88 -9.12 -3.12
CA ASP A 104 -10.34 -9.00 -3.03
C ASP A 104 -10.76 -8.23 -1.77
N GLN A 105 -10.11 -8.46 -0.64
CA GLN A 105 -10.41 -7.72 0.59
C GLN A 105 -10.03 -6.24 0.47
N ALA A 106 -8.94 -5.93 -0.21
CA ALA A 106 -8.57 -4.53 -0.48
C ALA A 106 -9.62 -3.85 -1.37
N ASP A 107 -10.11 -4.52 -2.39
CA ASP A 107 -11.17 -4.02 -3.25
C ASP A 107 -12.46 -3.76 -2.47
N LYS A 108 -12.84 -4.68 -1.61
CA LYS A 108 -14.02 -4.53 -0.74
C LYS A 108 -13.87 -3.35 0.22
N ARG A 109 -12.71 -3.20 0.85
CA ARG A 109 -12.45 -2.05 1.75
C ARG A 109 -12.58 -0.73 1.01
N MET A 110 -11.99 -0.63 -0.18
CA MET A 110 -12.05 0.58 -0.99
C MET A 110 -13.50 0.96 -1.32
N LYS A 111 -14.31 -0.01 -1.69
CA LYS A 111 -15.74 0.20 -2.01
C LYS A 111 -16.56 0.53 -0.77
N GLN A 112 -16.33 -0.21 0.32
CA GLN A 112 -17.04 -0.02 1.59
C GLN A 112 -16.86 1.40 2.14
N TRP A 113 -15.63 1.89 2.10
CA TRP A 113 -15.30 3.22 2.61
C TRP A 113 -15.41 4.32 1.55
N LYS A 114 -15.89 3.99 0.35
CA LYS A 114 -16.11 4.94 -0.75
C LYS A 114 -14.86 5.77 -1.03
N VAL A 115 -13.71 5.10 -1.09
CA VAL A 115 -12.43 5.74 -1.40
C VAL A 115 -12.41 6.10 -2.88
N THR A 116 -12.24 7.39 -3.19
CA THR A 116 -12.25 7.91 -4.57
C THR A 116 -10.91 8.49 -5.01
N GLY A 117 -9.95 8.58 -4.10
CA GLY A 117 -8.62 9.08 -4.39
C GLY A 117 -7.59 8.50 -3.44
N VAL A 118 -6.31 8.59 -3.79
CA VAL A 118 -5.20 8.11 -2.97
C VAL A 118 -4.11 9.19 -2.90
N PRO A 119 -3.39 9.28 -1.78
CA PRO A 119 -3.57 8.48 -0.57
C PRO A 119 -4.81 8.90 0.24
N THR A 120 -5.46 7.95 0.87
CA THR A 120 -6.55 8.19 1.82
C THR A 120 -6.27 7.39 3.08
N LEU A 121 -6.43 8.02 4.24
CA LEU A 121 -6.29 7.37 5.54
C LEU A 121 -7.66 7.18 6.15
N ILE A 122 -7.91 5.97 6.67
CA ILE A 122 -9.17 5.65 7.35
C ILE A 122 -8.85 5.39 8.81
N VAL A 123 -9.48 6.12 9.72
CA VAL A 123 -9.28 5.96 11.15
C VAL A 123 -10.49 5.27 11.75
N ASN A 124 -10.26 4.10 12.32
CA ASN A 124 -11.25 3.28 13.04
C ASN A 124 -12.53 3.00 12.22
N GLY A 125 -12.41 2.95 10.89
CA GLY A 125 -13.56 2.75 10.00
C GLY A 125 -14.55 3.90 9.95
N LYS A 126 -14.27 5.03 10.58
CA LYS A 126 -15.21 6.15 10.74
C LYS A 126 -14.79 7.41 10.00
N TYR A 127 -13.51 7.74 10.00
CA TYR A 127 -13.02 9.02 9.47
C TYR A 127 -12.13 8.80 8.26
N LYS A 128 -12.36 9.60 7.22
CA LYS A 128 -11.48 9.66 6.05
C LYS A 128 -10.62 10.92 6.13
N VAL A 129 -9.31 10.73 5.98
CA VAL A 129 -8.34 11.83 6.01
C VAL A 129 -7.54 11.79 4.72
N SER A 130 -7.49 12.91 4.01
CA SER A 130 -6.67 13.06 2.81
C SER A 130 -6.11 14.46 2.72
N ALA A 131 -5.02 14.62 1.96
CA ALA A 131 -4.42 15.93 1.76
C ALA A 131 -5.38 16.86 1.03
N SER A 132 -5.37 18.13 1.40
CA SER A 132 -6.23 19.16 0.83
C SER A 132 -5.54 20.52 0.97
N ARG A 133 -6.23 21.59 0.56
CA ARG A 133 -5.74 22.94 0.83
C ARG A 133 -5.64 23.26 2.32
N ALA A 134 -6.50 22.62 3.13
CA ALA A 134 -6.53 22.83 4.58
C ALA A 134 -5.55 21.93 5.34
N VAL A 135 -5.23 20.74 4.78
CA VAL A 135 -4.38 19.74 5.43
C VAL A 135 -3.30 19.31 4.44
N ARG A 136 -2.06 19.70 4.71
CA ARG A 136 -0.92 19.31 3.86
C ARG A 136 -0.52 17.86 4.16
N THR A 137 0.24 17.26 3.24
CA THR A 137 0.74 15.88 3.37
C THR A 137 1.51 15.68 4.68
N ASP A 138 2.33 16.65 5.08
CA ASP A 138 3.11 16.58 6.31
C ASP A 138 2.27 16.70 7.59
N GLN A 139 1.00 17.09 7.46
CA GLN A 139 0.05 17.25 8.59
C GLN A 139 -0.93 16.08 8.72
N LEU A 140 -0.94 15.16 7.75
CA LEU A 140 -1.94 14.08 7.73
C LEU A 140 -1.92 13.25 9.01
N PHE A 141 -0.73 12.89 9.49
CA PHE A 141 -0.60 12.06 10.70
C PHE A 141 -0.91 12.81 11.99
N ASP A 142 -0.80 14.13 12.01
CA ASP A 142 -1.27 14.94 13.14
C ASP A 142 -2.79 14.82 13.26
N VAL A 143 -3.50 14.86 12.13
CA VAL A 143 -4.95 14.66 12.10
C VAL A 143 -5.30 13.23 12.53
N VAL A 144 -4.56 12.23 12.05
CA VAL A 144 -4.77 10.84 12.45
C VAL A 144 -4.59 10.68 13.95
N ASP A 145 -3.54 11.23 14.52
CA ASP A 145 -3.27 11.18 15.98
C ASP A 145 -4.42 11.80 16.77
N PHE A 146 -4.92 12.94 16.33
CA PHE A 146 -6.07 13.59 16.96
C PHE A 146 -7.30 12.67 16.94
N LEU A 147 -7.57 12.04 15.80
CA LEU A 147 -8.73 11.16 15.65
C LEU A 147 -8.58 9.87 16.46
N VAL A 148 -7.37 9.32 16.55
CA VAL A 148 -7.09 8.17 17.40
C VAL A 148 -7.37 8.49 18.87
N GLU A 149 -6.91 9.64 19.36
CA GLU A 149 -7.21 10.07 20.72
C GLU A 149 -8.70 10.27 20.95
N LYS A 150 -9.40 10.86 19.98
CA LYS A 150 -10.85 11.05 20.05
C LYS A 150 -11.58 9.70 20.17
N GLU A 151 -11.14 8.67 19.48
CA GLU A 151 -11.73 7.33 19.53
C GLU A 151 -11.45 6.59 20.85
N ARG A 152 -10.39 6.95 21.58
CA ARG A 152 -10.10 6.39 22.90
C ARG A 152 -11.04 6.92 23.98
N ASN A 153 -11.57 8.11 23.80
CA ASN A 153 -12.46 8.76 24.74
C ASN A 153 -13.91 8.52 24.30
#